data_139b31b38dea32f814326a67f898bb35
#
_entry.id   139b31b38dea32f814326a67f898bb35
#
_cell.length_a   1.000
_cell.length_b   1.000
_cell.length_c   1.000
_cell.angle_alpha   90.00
_cell.angle_beta   90.00
_cell.angle_gamma   90.00
#
_symmetry.space_group_name_H-M   'P 1'
#
loop_
_entity.id
_entity.type
_entity.pdbx_description
1 polymer ?
#
loop_
_entity_poly.entity_id
_entity_poly.type
_entity_poly.pdbx_seq_one_letter_code
_entity_poly.pdbx_strand_id
1 'polypeptide(L)'
;MLLSQDEARFPLVPTLPATLGVKGYRPMVGTWDNKDQVYCFAALNLVTGQLTTRMLEQPARSKTKTGQSKQQRLQGAFAAHLQDIARMYPATTSPAVIITIDNAPWHRGARVEAIVAAHPHLRLYRLPSYSPQLNVIERFWRVLRRRATHNRLFISRASLRVTLRNNISYFQTIRQKVLSLIASPRKAKKEAKLAAA
;
A
#
# COMPACT_ATOMS: atom_id res chain seq x y z
N MET A 1 -19.27 -0.64 -2.11
CA MET A 1 -17.92 -1.15 -2.38
C MET A 1 -17.19 -1.44 -1.08
N LEU A 2 -16.28 -2.42 -1.06
CA LEU A 2 -15.45 -2.72 0.12
C LEU A 2 -13.97 -2.61 -0.26
N LEU A 3 -13.26 -1.69 0.39
CA LEU A 3 -11.85 -1.41 0.18
C LEU A 3 -11.04 -1.75 1.42
N SER A 4 -9.87 -2.35 1.25
CA SER A 4 -8.84 -2.45 2.29
C SER A 4 -7.76 -1.41 1.98
N GLN A 5 -7.54 -0.48 2.91
CA GLN A 5 -6.56 0.59 2.77
C GLN A 5 -5.42 0.39 3.76
N ASP A 6 -4.22 0.70 3.31
CA ASP A 6 -3.00 0.67 4.13
C ASP A 6 -1.90 1.50 3.47
N GLU A 7 -0.83 1.78 4.21
CA GLU A 7 0.39 2.35 3.66
C GLU A 7 1.61 1.47 3.92
N ALA A 8 2.43 1.36 2.88
CA ALA A 8 3.70 0.70 2.98
C ALA A 8 4.86 1.68 2.85
N ARG A 9 5.85 1.52 3.71
CA ARG A 9 7.12 2.24 3.66
C ARG A 9 8.12 1.47 2.82
N PHE A 10 8.76 2.15 1.87
CA PHE A 10 9.83 1.64 1.02
C PHE A 10 11.08 2.50 1.24
N PRO A 11 12.08 2.02 1.97
CA PRO A 11 13.34 2.72 2.18
C PRO A 11 14.25 2.61 0.94
N LEU A 12 15.20 3.54 0.78
CA LEU A 12 16.28 3.42 -0.19
C LEU A 12 17.31 2.37 0.24
N VAL A 13 17.50 2.20 1.54
CA VAL A 13 18.32 1.11 2.09
C VAL A 13 17.70 -0.23 1.68
N PRO A 14 18.46 -1.13 1.03
CA PRO A 14 17.93 -2.40 0.58
C PRO A 14 17.38 -3.25 1.74
N THR A 15 16.24 -3.86 1.54
CA THR A 15 15.75 -4.94 2.41
C THR A 15 16.29 -6.27 1.88
N LEU A 16 16.96 -7.03 2.76
CA LEU A 16 17.66 -8.26 2.42
C LEU A 16 16.88 -9.49 2.91
N PRO A 17 15.90 -9.99 2.16
CA PRO A 17 15.28 -11.28 2.46
C PRO A 17 16.20 -12.42 2.07
N ALA A 18 15.94 -13.61 2.61
CA ALA A 18 16.58 -14.84 2.15
C ALA A 18 16.37 -15.01 0.63
N THR A 19 17.43 -15.34 -0.08
CA THR A 19 17.43 -15.58 -1.51
C THR A 19 18.25 -16.83 -1.84
N LEU A 20 17.99 -17.40 -2.99
CA LEU A 20 18.80 -18.51 -3.50
C LEU A 20 20.15 -17.96 -3.97
N GLY A 21 21.21 -18.69 -3.68
CA GLY A 21 22.57 -18.41 -4.11
C GLY A 21 23.33 -19.70 -4.37
N VAL A 22 24.47 -19.59 -5.03
CA VAL A 22 25.37 -20.71 -5.24
C VAL A 22 25.93 -21.16 -3.86
N LYS A 23 25.98 -22.47 -3.63
CA LYS A 23 26.53 -23.04 -2.38
C LYS A 23 27.96 -22.50 -2.15
N GLY A 24 28.22 -21.96 -0.98
CA GLY A 24 29.50 -21.36 -0.60
C GLY A 24 29.64 -19.86 -0.91
N TYR A 25 28.75 -19.26 -1.70
CA TYR A 25 28.76 -17.83 -2.03
C TYR A 25 27.52 -17.14 -1.50
N ARG A 26 27.70 -16.16 -0.59
CA ARG A 26 26.60 -15.30 -0.12
C ARG A 26 26.32 -14.19 -1.15
N PRO A 27 25.09 -14.06 -1.64
CA PRO A 27 24.72 -12.92 -2.47
C PRO A 27 24.97 -11.60 -1.70
N MET A 28 25.70 -10.67 -2.31
CA MET A 28 25.95 -9.34 -1.76
C MET A 28 25.13 -8.30 -2.49
N VAL A 29 24.55 -7.36 -1.73
CA VAL A 29 23.85 -6.19 -2.26
C VAL A 29 24.52 -4.95 -1.73
N GLY A 30 24.89 -4.03 -2.62
CA GLY A 30 25.43 -2.74 -2.23
C GLY A 30 24.44 -1.98 -1.35
N THR A 31 24.96 -1.23 -0.38
CA THR A 31 24.17 -0.38 0.50
C THR A 31 24.86 0.94 0.75
N TRP A 32 24.10 1.91 1.25
CA TRP A 32 24.60 3.21 1.70
C TRP A 32 23.76 3.71 2.87
N ASP A 33 24.28 4.67 3.62
CA ASP A 33 23.55 5.26 4.76
C ASP A 33 22.60 6.38 4.27
N ASN A 34 21.67 6.04 3.39
CA ASN A 34 20.60 6.95 2.99
C ASN A 34 19.25 6.45 3.51
N LYS A 35 18.74 7.10 4.56
CA LYS A 35 17.46 6.77 5.21
C LYS A 35 16.24 7.40 4.53
N ASP A 36 16.39 7.95 3.34
CA ASP A 36 15.28 8.42 2.52
C ASP A 36 14.32 7.28 2.19
N GLN A 37 13.06 7.61 1.99
CA GLN A 37 12.02 6.61 1.78
C GLN A 37 10.86 7.15 0.96
N VAL A 38 10.09 6.25 0.38
CA VAL A 38 8.81 6.53 -0.26
C VAL A 38 7.72 5.80 0.52
N TYR A 39 6.67 6.52 0.92
CA TYR A 39 5.43 5.94 1.39
C TYR A 39 4.50 5.73 0.20
N CYS A 40 3.88 4.57 0.13
CA CYS A 40 2.84 4.27 -0.83
C CYS A 40 1.55 3.97 -0.07
N PHE A 41 0.55 4.82 -0.23
CA PHE A 41 -0.83 4.59 0.21
C PHE A 41 -1.54 3.81 -0.87
N ALA A 42 -2.27 2.77 -0.51
CA ALA A 42 -3.10 2.04 -1.45
C ALA A 42 -4.43 1.64 -0.82
N ALA A 43 -5.49 1.71 -1.63
CA ALA A 43 -6.78 1.12 -1.34
C ALA A 43 -7.07 0.05 -2.38
N LEU A 44 -7.28 -1.16 -1.91
CA LEU A 44 -7.57 -2.33 -2.73
C LEU A 44 -9.05 -2.67 -2.65
N ASN A 45 -9.73 -2.65 -3.78
CA ASN A 45 -11.10 -3.14 -3.90
C ASN A 45 -11.10 -4.67 -3.79
N LEU A 46 -11.76 -5.19 -2.75
CA LEU A 46 -11.74 -6.63 -2.43
C LEU A 46 -12.61 -7.47 -3.38
N VAL A 47 -13.44 -6.82 -4.19
CA VAL A 47 -14.31 -7.48 -5.18
C VAL A 47 -13.68 -7.47 -6.57
N THR A 48 -13.15 -6.32 -6.99
CA THR A 48 -12.66 -6.13 -8.36
C THR A 48 -11.14 -6.26 -8.51
N GLY A 49 -10.38 -6.26 -7.41
CA GLY A 49 -8.92 -6.23 -7.42
C GLY A 49 -8.31 -4.88 -7.86
N GLN A 50 -9.14 -3.85 -8.03
CA GLN A 50 -8.67 -2.53 -8.43
C GLN A 50 -7.91 -1.85 -7.31
N LEU A 51 -6.79 -1.21 -7.66
CA LEU A 51 -5.94 -0.46 -6.74
C LEU A 51 -6.06 1.04 -7.01
N THR A 52 -6.33 1.81 -5.96
CA THR A 52 -6.15 3.27 -5.96
C THR A 52 -4.90 3.57 -5.14
N THR A 53 -3.91 4.29 -5.70
CA THR A 53 -2.62 4.48 -5.04
C THR A 53 -2.15 5.92 -5.07
N ARG A 54 -1.45 6.33 -3.99
CA ARG A 54 -0.78 7.63 -3.87
C ARG A 54 0.59 7.43 -3.24
N MET A 55 1.60 8.15 -3.73
CA MET A 55 2.96 8.08 -3.19
C MET A 55 3.37 9.40 -2.54
N LEU A 56 4.08 9.32 -1.42
CA LEU A 56 4.69 10.43 -0.70
C LEU A 56 6.19 10.17 -0.56
N GLU A 57 7.01 11.04 -1.12
CA GLU A 57 8.45 11.02 -0.89
C GLU A 57 8.78 11.63 0.47
N GLN A 58 9.55 10.90 1.27
CA GLN A 58 9.93 11.26 2.63
C GLN A 58 11.46 11.26 2.76
N PRO A 59 12.11 12.44 2.84
CA PRO A 59 13.54 12.51 3.13
C PRO A 59 13.84 12.08 4.57
N ALA A 60 15.05 11.51 4.81
CA ALA A 60 15.49 11.06 6.12
C ALA A 60 15.60 12.21 7.13
N ARG A 61 16.20 13.32 6.71
CA ARG A 61 16.30 14.55 7.48
C ARG A 61 15.28 15.53 6.94
N SER A 62 14.18 15.64 7.64
CA SER A 62 13.12 16.51 7.22
C SER A 62 12.83 17.57 8.28
N LYS A 63 13.50 18.68 8.14
CA LYS A 63 12.77 19.95 8.25
C LYS A 63 12.41 20.30 6.81
N THR A 64 11.19 20.05 6.42
CA THR A 64 10.67 20.62 5.18
C THR A 64 10.76 22.12 5.30
N LYS A 65 10.95 22.84 4.19
CA LYS A 65 10.84 24.31 4.14
C LYS A 65 9.53 24.82 4.76
N THR A 66 8.52 23.96 4.91
CA THR A 66 7.19 24.22 5.47
C THR A 66 7.07 23.98 6.98
N GLY A 67 8.10 23.50 7.67
CA GLY A 67 8.04 23.21 9.12
C GLY A 67 7.12 22.05 9.53
N GLN A 68 6.47 21.36 8.59
CA GLN A 68 5.52 20.28 8.88
C GLN A 68 6.20 19.05 9.47
N SER A 69 5.62 18.48 10.51
CA SER A 69 6.05 17.19 11.08
C SER A 69 5.80 16.04 10.09
N LYS A 70 6.50 14.91 10.30
CA LYS A 70 6.26 13.68 9.54
C LYS A 70 4.79 13.26 9.61
N GLN A 71 4.18 13.32 10.79
CA GLN A 71 2.78 12.95 11.01
C GLN A 71 1.83 13.83 10.20
N GLN A 72 2.05 15.16 10.20
CA GLN A 72 1.22 16.10 9.43
C GLN A 72 1.30 15.84 7.92
N ARG A 73 2.48 15.45 7.40
CA ARG A 73 2.64 15.10 5.98
C ARG A 73 1.95 13.79 5.62
N LEU A 74 2.06 12.78 6.48
CA LEU A 74 1.34 11.51 6.29
C LEU A 74 -0.16 11.72 6.36
N GLN A 75 -0.66 12.54 7.31
CA GLN A 75 -2.06 12.90 7.39
C GLN A 75 -2.56 13.62 6.13
N GLY A 76 -1.78 14.59 5.62
CA GLY A 76 -2.12 15.28 4.36
C GLY A 76 -2.13 14.34 3.16
N ALA A 77 -1.18 13.39 3.08
CA ALA A 77 -1.13 12.40 2.02
C ALA A 77 -2.31 11.42 2.11
N PHE A 78 -2.69 10.99 3.32
CA PHE A 78 -3.85 10.15 3.54
C PHE A 78 -5.16 10.85 3.17
N ALA A 79 -5.34 12.11 3.59
CA ALA A 79 -6.50 12.92 3.20
C ALA A 79 -6.62 13.07 1.68
N ALA A 80 -5.49 13.36 1.00
CA ALA A 80 -5.45 13.42 -0.46
C ALA A 80 -5.71 12.05 -1.12
N HIS A 81 -5.30 10.94 -0.48
CA HIS A 81 -5.62 9.60 -0.96
C HIS A 81 -7.12 9.28 -0.84
N LEU A 82 -7.79 9.73 0.22
CA LEU A 82 -9.25 9.63 0.34
C LEU A 82 -9.98 10.40 -0.77
N GLN A 83 -9.46 11.57 -1.18
CA GLN A 83 -9.98 12.30 -2.34
C GLN A 83 -9.83 11.51 -3.65
N ASP A 84 -8.68 10.82 -3.84
CA ASP A 84 -8.49 9.96 -5.01
C ASP A 84 -9.49 8.79 -5.00
N ILE A 85 -9.76 8.21 -3.83
CA ILE A 85 -10.78 7.16 -3.67
C ILE A 85 -12.18 7.73 -4.01
N ALA A 86 -12.52 8.92 -3.52
CA ALA A 86 -13.81 9.55 -3.82
C ALA A 86 -14.01 9.82 -5.32
N ARG A 87 -12.95 10.21 -6.04
CA ARG A 87 -12.97 10.38 -7.50
C ARG A 87 -13.11 9.05 -8.24
N MET A 88 -12.45 8.01 -7.76
CA MET A 88 -12.50 6.67 -8.36
C MET A 88 -13.86 6.01 -8.16
N TYR A 89 -14.51 6.29 -7.04
CA TYR A 89 -15.80 5.74 -6.62
C TYR A 89 -16.77 6.88 -6.28
N PRO A 90 -17.28 7.62 -7.27
CA PRO A 90 -18.21 8.73 -7.02
C PRO A 90 -19.54 8.22 -6.44
N ALA A 91 -20.19 9.05 -5.64
CA ALA A 91 -21.46 8.70 -4.96
C ALA A 91 -22.57 8.27 -5.93
N THR A 92 -22.56 8.80 -7.15
CA THR A 92 -23.54 8.48 -8.21
C THR A 92 -23.50 7.01 -8.65
N THR A 93 -22.30 6.39 -8.65
CA THR A 93 -22.10 4.98 -9.06
C THR A 93 -21.76 4.07 -7.89
N SER A 94 -21.35 4.65 -6.78
CA SER A 94 -20.92 3.94 -5.58
C SER A 94 -21.48 4.62 -4.33
N PRO A 95 -22.79 4.44 -4.05
CA PRO A 95 -23.49 5.16 -2.98
C PRO A 95 -23.00 4.82 -1.57
N ALA A 96 -22.26 3.72 -1.42
CA ALA A 96 -21.59 3.35 -0.17
C ALA A 96 -20.24 2.71 -0.46
N VAL A 97 -19.17 3.31 0.06
CA VAL A 97 -17.79 2.82 -0.01
C VAL A 97 -17.27 2.63 1.42
N ILE A 98 -17.16 1.39 1.85
CA ILE A 98 -16.58 1.03 3.15
C ILE A 98 -15.08 0.85 2.96
N ILE A 99 -14.29 1.57 3.76
CA ILE A 99 -12.83 1.55 3.71
C ILE A 99 -12.32 1.04 5.05
N THR A 100 -11.78 -0.17 5.09
CA THR A 100 -11.09 -0.67 6.29
C THR A 100 -9.71 -0.05 6.40
N ILE A 101 -9.39 0.50 7.56
CA ILE A 101 -8.13 1.15 7.90
C ILE A 101 -7.61 0.66 9.24
N ASP A 102 -6.31 0.76 9.47
CA ASP A 102 -5.72 0.56 10.79
C ASP A 102 -5.91 1.79 11.72
N ASN A 103 -5.32 1.72 12.91
CA ASN A 103 -5.39 2.78 13.91
C ASN A 103 -4.23 3.77 13.87
N ALA A 104 -3.53 3.92 12.73
CA ALA A 104 -2.41 4.84 12.63
C ALA A 104 -2.80 6.29 13.01
N PRO A 105 -1.92 7.05 13.69
CA PRO A 105 -2.26 8.39 14.20
C PRO A 105 -2.65 9.39 13.10
N TRP A 106 -2.12 9.24 11.89
CA TRP A 106 -2.41 10.11 10.75
C TRP A 106 -3.75 9.82 10.06
N HIS A 107 -4.46 8.74 10.45
CA HIS A 107 -5.81 8.45 9.99
C HIS A 107 -6.90 9.24 10.74
N ARG A 108 -6.51 10.23 11.53
CA ARG A 108 -7.40 11.07 12.37
C ARG A 108 -7.08 12.55 12.20
N GLY A 109 -8.04 13.39 12.64
CA GLY A 109 -7.90 14.83 12.76
C GLY A 109 -8.55 15.60 11.64
N ALA A 110 -8.63 16.92 11.81
CA ALA A 110 -9.48 17.83 11.05
C ALA A 110 -9.38 17.68 9.51
N ARG A 111 -8.17 17.44 8.97
CA ARG A 111 -7.99 17.24 7.51
C ARG A 111 -8.69 15.99 6.99
N VAL A 112 -8.65 14.90 7.74
CA VAL A 112 -9.29 13.64 7.37
C VAL A 112 -10.81 13.78 7.53
N GLU A 113 -11.24 14.34 8.64
CA GLU A 113 -12.66 14.58 8.97
C GLU A 113 -13.32 15.48 7.93
N ALA A 114 -12.64 16.54 7.49
CA ALA A 114 -13.16 17.42 6.43
C ALA A 114 -13.41 16.67 5.12
N ILE A 115 -12.51 15.74 4.73
CA ILE A 115 -12.71 14.94 3.50
C ILE A 115 -13.88 13.96 3.66
N VAL A 116 -13.97 13.30 4.82
CA VAL A 116 -15.07 12.35 5.09
C VAL A 116 -16.42 13.10 5.14
N ALA A 117 -16.46 14.29 5.73
CA ALA A 117 -17.66 15.14 5.75
C ALA A 117 -18.09 15.60 4.33
N ALA A 118 -17.12 15.95 3.48
CA ALA A 118 -17.36 16.31 2.08
C ALA A 118 -17.78 15.12 1.19
N HIS A 119 -17.51 13.89 1.62
CA HIS A 119 -17.81 12.66 0.87
C HIS A 119 -18.53 11.63 1.76
N PRO A 120 -19.80 11.85 2.15
CA PRO A 120 -20.53 11.01 3.15
C PRO A 120 -20.77 9.56 2.68
N HIS A 121 -20.58 9.26 1.39
CA HIS A 121 -20.61 7.89 0.87
C HIS A 121 -19.34 7.10 1.23
N LEU A 122 -18.23 7.76 1.62
CA LEU A 122 -17.03 7.11 2.15
C LEU A 122 -17.19 6.86 3.66
N ARG A 123 -17.12 5.61 4.08
CA ARG A 123 -17.23 5.21 5.47
C ARG A 123 -15.95 4.53 5.92
N LEU A 124 -15.20 5.16 6.83
CA LEU A 124 -13.99 4.61 7.41
C LEU A 124 -14.33 3.61 8.52
N TYR A 125 -13.91 2.38 8.37
CA TYR A 125 -14.06 1.33 9.37
C TYR A 125 -12.68 0.96 9.94
N ARG A 126 -12.47 1.20 11.23
CA ARG A 126 -11.20 0.93 11.90
C ARG A 126 -11.09 -0.53 12.29
N LEU A 127 -9.98 -1.16 11.91
CA LEU A 127 -9.68 -2.51 12.33
C LEU A 127 -9.36 -2.54 13.84
N PRO A 128 -9.65 -3.65 14.55
CA PRO A 128 -9.24 -3.82 15.93
C PRO A 128 -7.72 -3.65 16.08
N SER A 129 -7.29 -3.12 17.21
CA SER A 129 -5.87 -2.98 17.53
C SER A 129 -5.20 -4.36 17.52
N TYR A 130 -3.93 -4.39 17.13
CA TYR A 130 -3.12 -5.62 17.08
C TYR A 130 -3.68 -6.75 16.21
N SER A 131 -4.43 -6.42 15.16
CA SER A 131 -5.04 -7.39 14.25
C SER A 131 -4.55 -7.25 12.80
N PRO A 132 -3.23 -7.32 12.52
CA PRO A 132 -2.68 -7.13 11.17
C PRO A 132 -3.18 -8.21 10.18
N GLN A 133 -3.54 -9.40 10.68
CA GLN A 133 -4.10 -10.47 9.86
C GLN A 133 -5.43 -10.09 9.18
N LEU A 134 -6.15 -9.10 9.71
CA LEU A 134 -7.39 -8.59 9.13
C LEU A 134 -7.13 -7.59 7.99
N ASN A 135 -5.92 -7.04 7.90
CA ASN A 135 -5.56 -6.12 6.83
C ASN A 135 -5.04 -6.90 5.62
N VAL A 136 -5.97 -7.30 4.76
CA VAL A 136 -5.67 -8.19 3.62
C VAL A 136 -4.71 -7.59 2.59
N ILE A 137 -4.62 -6.26 2.50
CA ILE A 137 -3.71 -5.58 1.57
C ILE A 137 -2.22 -5.79 1.93
N GLU A 138 -1.91 -6.21 3.16
CA GLU A 138 -0.54 -6.56 3.55
C GLU A 138 0.06 -7.69 2.69
N ARG A 139 -0.80 -8.60 2.20
CA ARG A 139 -0.36 -9.66 1.27
C ARG A 139 0.12 -9.08 -0.05
N PHE A 140 -0.57 -8.04 -0.55
CA PHE A 140 -0.13 -7.30 -1.73
C PHE A 140 1.21 -6.60 -1.49
N TRP A 141 1.39 -5.92 -0.34
CA TRP A 141 2.66 -5.27 -0.01
C TRP A 141 3.83 -6.24 0.05
N ARG A 142 3.62 -7.44 0.57
CA ARG A 142 4.65 -8.48 0.62
C ARG A 142 5.13 -8.86 -0.78
N VAL A 143 4.20 -9.04 -1.72
CA VAL A 143 4.52 -9.38 -3.10
C VAL A 143 5.16 -8.20 -3.83
N LEU A 144 4.64 -6.99 -3.62
CA LEU A 144 5.21 -5.77 -4.20
C LEU A 144 6.66 -5.56 -3.74
N ARG A 145 6.96 -5.71 -2.45
CA ARG A 145 8.34 -5.61 -1.94
C ARG A 145 9.26 -6.63 -2.59
N ARG A 146 8.84 -7.89 -2.66
CA ARG A 146 9.63 -8.96 -3.29
C ARG A 146 9.95 -8.65 -4.75
N ARG A 147 8.98 -8.12 -5.48
CA ARG A 147 9.14 -7.83 -6.91
C ARG A 147 9.91 -6.54 -7.18
N ALA A 148 9.67 -5.50 -6.39
CA ALA A 148 10.13 -4.15 -6.68
C ALA A 148 11.40 -3.75 -5.95
N THR A 149 11.58 -4.15 -4.67
CA THR A 149 12.60 -3.52 -3.81
C THR A 149 13.53 -4.49 -3.08
N HIS A 150 13.16 -5.76 -2.91
CA HIS A 150 14.05 -6.71 -2.23
C HIS A 150 15.35 -6.91 -3.01
N ASN A 151 16.48 -6.91 -2.29
CA ASN A 151 17.84 -7.09 -2.84
C ASN A 151 18.19 -6.07 -3.94
N ARG A 152 17.63 -4.86 -3.89
CA ARG A 152 17.90 -3.79 -4.85
C ARG A 152 18.35 -2.52 -4.13
N LEU A 153 19.45 -1.94 -4.64
CA LEU A 153 19.91 -0.62 -4.25
C LEU A 153 19.27 0.43 -5.16
N PHE A 154 18.76 1.50 -4.55
CA PHE A 154 18.21 2.65 -5.27
C PHE A 154 19.06 3.89 -5.01
N ILE A 155 19.51 4.55 -6.06
CA ILE A 155 20.35 5.75 -5.99
C ILE A 155 19.57 7.00 -5.60
N SER A 156 18.24 7.00 -5.78
CA SER A 156 17.39 8.15 -5.47
C SER A 156 15.95 7.75 -5.17
N ARG A 157 15.21 8.64 -4.48
CA ARG A 157 13.76 8.48 -4.29
C ARG A 157 13.00 8.44 -5.61
N ALA A 158 13.46 9.21 -6.60
CA ALA A 158 12.86 9.24 -7.92
C ALA A 158 12.93 7.86 -8.61
N SER A 159 14.12 7.21 -8.59
CA SER A 159 14.30 5.86 -9.16
C SER A 159 13.45 4.81 -8.44
N LEU A 160 13.40 4.86 -7.10
CA LEU A 160 12.53 4.00 -6.31
C LEU A 160 11.04 4.21 -6.67
N ARG A 161 10.61 5.48 -6.77
CA ARG A 161 9.23 5.82 -7.12
C ARG A 161 8.83 5.31 -8.51
N VAL A 162 9.71 5.46 -9.50
CA VAL A 162 9.47 4.92 -10.85
C VAL A 162 9.31 3.40 -10.81
N THR A 163 10.20 2.70 -10.10
CA THR A 163 10.13 1.24 -9.96
C THR A 163 8.84 0.80 -9.28
N LEU A 164 8.42 1.47 -8.21
CA LEU A 164 7.16 1.18 -7.52
C LEU A 164 5.97 1.42 -8.45
N ARG A 165 5.94 2.55 -9.16
CA ARG A 165 4.87 2.90 -10.10
C ARG A 165 4.72 1.83 -11.18
N ASN A 166 5.81 1.43 -11.83
CA ASN A 166 5.79 0.42 -12.89
C ASN A 166 5.26 -0.92 -12.38
N ASN A 167 5.67 -1.34 -11.18
CA ASN A 167 5.18 -2.58 -10.59
C ASN A 167 3.71 -2.48 -10.18
N ILE A 168 3.24 -1.35 -9.64
CA ILE A 168 1.83 -1.13 -9.32
C ILE A 168 0.99 -1.13 -10.60
N SER A 169 1.42 -0.42 -11.66
CA SER A 169 0.74 -0.43 -12.96
C SER A 169 0.60 -1.85 -13.51
N TYR A 170 1.63 -2.67 -13.41
CA TYR A 170 1.54 -4.09 -13.77
C TYR A 170 0.43 -4.81 -13.00
N PHE A 171 0.29 -4.60 -11.69
CA PHE A 171 -0.79 -5.22 -10.92
C PHE A 171 -2.18 -4.64 -11.24
N GLN A 172 -2.27 -3.38 -11.64
CA GLN A 172 -3.52 -2.77 -12.08
C GLN A 172 -4.04 -3.37 -13.40
N THR A 173 -3.16 -3.85 -14.28
CA THR A 173 -3.56 -4.54 -15.53
C THR A 173 -4.02 -5.98 -15.27
N ILE A 174 -3.52 -6.64 -14.25
CA ILE A 174 -3.81 -8.06 -13.94
C ILE A 174 -4.56 -8.21 -12.62
N ARG A 175 -5.75 -7.59 -12.54
CA ARG A 175 -6.59 -7.56 -11.32
C ARG A 175 -6.87 -8.92 -10.72
N GLN A 176 -7.09 -9.95 -11.54
CA GLN A 176 -7.31 -11.33 -11.07
C GLN A 176 -6.13 -11.86 -10.24
N LYS A 177 -4.90 -11.53 -10.62
CA LYS A 177 -3.72 -11.90 -9.82
C LYS A 177 -3.73 -11.20 -8.47
N VAL A 178 -4.18 -9.94 -8.41
CA VAL A 178 -4.33 -9.21 -7.13
C VAL A 178 -5.38 -9.91 -6.26
N LEU A 179 -6.53 -10.26 -6.82
CA LEU A 179 -7.57 -11.01 -6.10
C LEU A 179 -7.05 -12.35 -5.59
N SER A 180 -6.28 -13.10 -6.37
CA SER A 180 -5.69 -14.37 -5.93
C SER A 180 -4.71 -14.22 -4.76
N LEU A 181 -4.02 -13.09 -4.65
CA LEU A 181 -3.12 -12.81 -3.52
C LEU A 181 -3.86 -12.61 -2.20
N ILE A 182 -5.08 -12.04 -2.26
CA ILE A 182 -5.89 -11.76 -1.07
C ILE A 182 -6.87 -12.87 -0.72
N ALA A 183 -7.14 -13.80 -1.66
CA ALA A 183 -8.00 -14.94 -1.42
C ALA A 183 -7.50 -15.80 -0.25
N SER A 184 -8.43 -16.35 0.53
CA SER A 184 -8.09 -17.28 1.60
C SER A 184 -7.51 -18.57 1.00
N PRO A 185 -6.38 -19.09 1.50
CA PRO A 185 -5.82 -20.37 1.05
C PRO A 185 -6.79 -21.56 1.14
N ARG A 186 -7.74 -21.50 2.08
CA ARG A 186 -8.79 -22.52 2.25
C ARG A 186 -9.81 -22.49 1.12
N LYS A 187 -10.16 -21.28 0.62
CA LYS A 187 -11.14 -21.12 -0.47
C LYS A 187 -10.55 -21.59 -1.81
N ALA A 188 -9.30 -21.20 -2.10
CA ALA A 188 -8.58 -21.63 -3.29
C ALA A 188 -8.42 -23.16 -3.37
N LYS A 189 -8.12 -23.82 -2.24
CA LYS A 189 -8.06 -25.30 -2.19
C LYS A 189 -9.42 -25.99 -2.39
N LYS A 190 -10.51 -25.36 -1.93
CA LYS A 190 -11.87 -25.90 -2.11
C LYS A 190 -12.35 -25.77 -3.54
N GLU A 191 -12.08 -24.64 -4.19
CA GLU A 191 -12.39 -24.39 -5.61
C GLU A 191 -11.56 -25.29 -6.54
N ALA A 192 -10.26 -25.48 -6.26
CA ALA A 192 -9.40 -26.40 -6.99
C ALA A 192 -9.85 -27.86 -6.86
N LYS A 193 -10.37 -28.28 -5.70
CA LYS A 193 -10.93 -29.62 -5.51
C LYS A 193 -12.28 -29.83 -6.23
N LEU A 194 -13.11 -28.78 -6.31
CA LEU A 194 -14.38 -28.82 -7.05
C LEU A 194 -14.19 -28.80 -8.57
N ALA A 195 -13.11 -28.19 -9.06
CA ALA A 195 -12.79 -28.17 -10.49
C ALA A 195 -12.07 -29.46 -10.97
N ALA A 196 -11.60 -30.29 -10.04
CA ALA A 196 -10.91 -31.55 -10.33
C ALA A 196 -11.79 -32.78 -10.08
N ALA A 197 -13.06 -32.59 -9.70
CA ALA A 197 -14.08 -33.62 -9.51
C ALA A 197 -15.15 -33.55 -10.59
#